data_e27ff2dc0e06b1327d0ea1c7821621f5
#
_entry.id   e27ff2dc0e06b1327d0ea1c7821621f5
#
_cell.length_a   1.000
_cell.length_b   1.000
_cell.length_c   1.000
_cell.angle_alpha   90.00
_cell.angle_beta   90.00
_cell.angle_gamma   90.00
#
_symmetry.space_group_name_H-M   'P 1'
#
loop_
_entity.id
_entity.type
_entity.pdbx_description
1 polymer ?
#
loop_
_entity_poly.entity_id
_entity_poly.type
_entity_poly.pdbx_seq_one_letter_code
_entity_poly.pdbx_strand_id
1 'polypeptide(L)'
;MNTRNNDTIESHYRGNALLRLLAYMKPYRLSVAVCLLFVLILTAFDLYRPKLVGNAIDAFREKADYSILTDVCIRYGIVLLLSFILNITQAWLLQKTGQRIILTVRLELYRHLQSLSSRYFDLTPVGKLVTRVTNDVEALDEMYSGILVRLFRNVIKIIGLGTVMLLMNARLALISFLLLPPVTLITIVFRKIARATYRVTRSRLTDLNTFLSENLSGMRIIRIFGREQRKYEEFEGKSTKLFRAFYREMLVFAIFRPLIYVLSILALVVVLGVGSKDVLQDVISIGTLFIFAQYIQSFFDPIQELAEQFSTLQSSLASAEKIFTILDDDTIIPEAENPIVLPKIVGRIEFDHVWFAYDNENYVLRDVSFVIEPGQRVAFVGATGAGKSSILNLIGRYYDIQKGRITIDGVDIRSISKEQLRSSIGQMQQDVFLFQGTIAGNIRLYDENITDEQVRKAAEYVNASHFIERLPKGYDEPVSERGATFSAGERQLLSFARTLAHDPSILVMDEATANIDTETELLIQEALDKLMKGRTTIMVAHRLSTIQHADCIMVMHKGKIRERGTHQELLALDGIYKKLYELQIHPETTS
;
A
#
# COMPACT_ATOMS: atom_id res chain seq x y z
N MET A 1 -12.38 -16.91 -21.82
CA MET A 1 -11.46 -16.76 -22.97
C MET A 1 -10.53 -15.56 -22.77
N ASN A 2 -9.84 -15.42 -21.60
CA ASN A 2 -9.01 -14.23 -21.30
C ASN A 2 -7.76 -14.52 -20.44
N THR A 3 -7.31 -15.77 -20.37
CA THR A 3 -6.12 -16.15 -19.57
C THR A 3 -4.80 -16.07 -20.35
N ARG A 4 -4.81 -16.14 -21.70
CA ARG A 4 -3.59 -16.09 -22.53
C ARG A 4 -3.05 -14.66 -22.77
N ASN A 5 -3.90 -13.64 -22.74
CA ASN A 5 -3.46 -12.25 -22.91
C ASN A 5 -2.79 -11.67 -21.66
N ASN A 6 -3.13 -12.16 -20.45
CA ASN A 6 -2.49 -11.70 -19.22
C ASN A 6 -1.02 -12.15 -19.11
N ASP A 7 -0.68 -13.36 -19.56
CA ASP A 7 0.68 -13.89 -19.43
C ASP A 7 1.70 -13.15 -20.34
N THR A 8 1.28 -12.66 -21.50
CA THR A 8 2.15 -11.90 -22.42
C THR A 8 2.32 -10.44 -21.99
N ILE A 9 1.29 -9.83 -21.40
CA ILE A 9 1.37 -8.51 -20.80
C ILE A 9 2.25 -8.57 -19.53
N GLU A 10 2.07 -9.57 -18.66
CA GLU A 10 2.92 -9.77 -17.47
C GLU A 10 4.40 -9.96 -17.80
N SER A 11 4.76 -10.63 -18.91
CA SER A 11 6.16 -10.86 -19.28
C SER A 11 6.89 -9.58 -19.76
N HIS A 12 6.17 -8.66 -20.41
CA HIS A 12 6.74 -7.39 -20.89
C HIS A 12 6.95 -6.39 -19.75
N TYR A 13 6.05 -6.37 -18.76
CA TYR A 13 6.18 -5.53 -17.56
C TYR A 13 7.32 -5.98 -16.63
N ARG A 14 7.61 -7.28 -16.52
CA ARG A 14 8.68 -7.79 -15.64
C ARG A 14 10.07 -7.29 -16.00
N GLY A 15 10.40 -7.17 -17.29
CA GLY A 15 11.67 -6.60 -17.73
C GLY A 15 11.83 -5.12 -17.34
N ASN A 16 10.76 -4.35 -17.46
CA ASN A 16 10.76 -2.94 -17.11
C ASN A 16 10.81 -2.70 -15.58
N ALA A 17 10.15 -3.54 -14.78
CA ALA A 17 10.16 -3.41 -13.32
C ALA A 17 11.56 -3.56 -12.73
N LEU A 18 12.34 -4.57 -13.17
CA LEU A 18 13.73 -4.75 -12.70
C LEU A 18 14.62 -3.56 -13.07
N LEU A 19 14.51 -3.05 -14.31
CA LEU A 19 15.29 -1.90 -14.75
C LEU A 19 14.94 -0.63 -13.97
N ARG A 20 13.65 -0.40 -13.69
CA ARG A 20 13.19 0.71 -12.84
C ARG A 20 13.70 0.58 -11.41
N LEU A 21 13.66 -0.62 -10.83
CA LEU A 21 14.22 -0.87 -9.51
C LEU A 21 15.73 -0.58 -9.47
N LEU A 22 16.49 -1.03 -10.48
CA LEU A 22 17.91 -0.71 -10.58
C LEU A 22 18.16 0.80 -10.74
N ALA A 23 17.24 1.55 -11.36
CA ALA A 23 17.36 3.00 -11.47
C ALA A 23 17.35 3.71 -10.10
N TYR A 24 16.61 3.22 -9.11
CA TYR A 24 16.64 3.75 -7.74
C TYR A 24 18.00 3.55 -7.05
N MET A 25 18.85 2.63 -7.54
CA MET A 25 20.22 2.43 -7.03
C MET A 25 21.20 3.47 -7.61
N LYS A 26 20.88 4.16 -8.71
CA LYS A 26 21.79 5.13 -9.36
C LYS A 26 22.37 6.21 -8.42
N PRO A 27 21.58 6.83 -7.52
CA PRO A 27 22.13 7.81 -6.58
C PRO A 27 23.13 7.20 -5.59
N TYR A 28 23.05 5.89 -5.35
CA TYR A 28 23.87 5.16 -4.37
C TYR A 28 24.95 4.27 -5.01
N ARG A 29 25.28 4.52 -6.30
CA ARG A 29 26.23 3.70 -7.08
C ARG A 29 27.57 3.47 -6.39
N LEU A 30 28.08 4.46 -5.65
CA LEU A 30 29.34 4.33 -4.92
C LEU A 30 29.21 3.34 -3.76
N SER A 31 28.15 3.45 -2.95
CA SER A 31 27.90 2.52 -1.83
C SER A 31 27.71 1.09 -2.34
N VAL A 32 26.99 0.93 -3.45
CA VAL A 32 26.79 -0.39 -4.09
C VAL A 32 28.11 -0.95 -4.60
N ALA A 33 28.93 -0.14 -5.28
CA ALA A 33 30.25 -0.56 -5.77
C ALA A 33 31.19 -0.97 -4.62
N VAL A 34 31.21 -0.24 -3.51
CA VAL A 34 31.96 -0.61 -2.30
C VAL A 34 31.45 -1.92 -1.69
N CYS A 35 30.12 -2.12 -1.61
CA CYS A 35 29.56 -3.40 -1.16
C CYS A 35 29.97 -4.56 -2.05
N LEU A 36 29.95 -4.40 -3.38
CA LEU A 36 30.39 -5.43 -4.32
C LEU A 36 31.89 -5.72 -4.20
N LEU A 37 32.71 -4.69 -4.00
CA LEU A 37 34.14 -4.84 -3.74
C LEU A 37 34.37 -5.65 -2.44
N PHE A 38 33.64 -5.34 -1.37
CA PHE A 38 33.74 -6.10 -0.12
C PHE A 38 33.33 -7.58 -0.32
N VAL A 39 32.31 -7.85 -1.14
CA VAL A 39 31.92 -9.23 -1.50
C VAL A 39 33.09 -9.95 -2.20
N LEU A 40 33.78 -9.30 -3.13
CA LEU A 40 34.93 -9.89 -3.83
C LEU A 40 36.07 -10.21 -2.85
N ILE A 41 36.42 -9.25 -1.97
CA ILE A 41 37.47 -9.44 -0.97
C ILE A 41 37.09 -10.57 0.01
N LEU A 42 35.87 -10.58 0.52
CA LEU A 42 35.37 -11.61 1.43
C LEU A 42 35.38 -13.00 0.76
N THR A 43 34.96 -13.06 -0.52
CA THR A 43 35.03 -14.32 -1.29
C THR A 43 36.48 -14.78 -1.49
N ALA A 44 37.40 -13.86 -1.77
CA ALA A 44 38.83 -14.18 -1.84
C ALA A 44 39.38 -14.73 -0.49
N PHE A 45 38.95 -14.13 0.63
CA PHE A 45 39.31 -14.66 1.95
C PHE A 45 38.71 -16.04 2.23
N ASP A 46 37.46 -16.28 1.82
CA ASP A 46 36.81 -17.59 1.93
C ASP A 46 37.56 -18.68 1.14
N LEU A 47 38.10 -18.32 -0.05
CA LEU A 47 38.93 -19.22 -0.86
C LEU A 47 40.37 -19.40 -0.28
N TYR A 48 40.89 -18.36 0.36
CA TYR A 48 42.27 -18.38 0.88
C TYR A 48 42.41 -19.17 2.19
N ARG A 49 41.39 -19.17 3.06
CA ARG A 49 41.43 -19.87 4.37
C ARG A 49 41.77 -21.37 4.26
N PRO A 50 41.05 -22.18 3.44
CA PRO A 50 41.41 -23.59 3.28
C PRO A 50 42.83 -23.78 2.72
N LYS A 51 43.30 -22.88 1.83
CA LYS A 51 44.66 -22.93 1.27
C LYS A 51 45.73 -22.67 2.31
N LEU A 52 45.47 -21.74 3.25
CA LEU A 52 46.39 -21.53 4.40
C LEU A 52 46.56 -22.77 5.23
N VAL A 53 45.46 -23.46 5.58
CA VAL A 53 45.48 -24.67 6.40
C VAL A 53 46.12 -25.83 5.64
N GLY A 54 45.79 -26.02 4.36
CA GLY A 54 46.40 -27.07 3.55
C GLY A 54 47.91 -26.93 3.39
N ASN A 55 48.38 -25.70 3.12
CA ASN A 55 49.81 -25.41 3.03
C ASN A 55 50.54 -25.64 4.37
N ALA A 56 49.84 -25.36 5.50
CA ALA A 56 50.40 -25.64 6.82
C ALA A 56 50.54 -27.14 7.08
N ILE A 57 49.56 -27.94 6.64
CA ILE A 57 49.61 -29.40 6.77
C ILE A 57 50.84 -29.96 6.01
N ASP A 58 51.04 -29.47 4.76
CA ASP A 58 52.18 -29.92 3.94
C ASP A 58 53.53 -29.48 4.55
N ALA A 59 53.67 -28.22 4.95
CA ALA A 59 54.89 -27.70 5.53
C ALA A 59 55.25 -28.34 6.89
N PHE A 60 54.25 -28.65 7.72
CA PHE A 60 54.46 -29.35 8.98
C PHE A 60 54.92 -30.79 8.78
N ARG A 61 54.40 -31.46 7.72
CA ARG A 61 54.85 -32.81 7.36
C ARG A 61 56.31 -32.84 6.94
N GLU A 62 56.78 -31.80 6.22
CA GLU A 62 58.15 -31.75 5.74
C GLU A 62 59.17 -31.39 6.84
N LYS A 63 58.86 -30.42 7.72
CA LYS A 63 59.82 -29.83 8.64
C LYS A 63 59.53 -30.04 10.13
N ALA A 64 58.33 -30.49 10.51
CA ALA A 64 57.85 -30.67 11.88
C ALA A 64 58.19 -29.50 12.86
N ASP A 65 58.12 -28.24 12.34
CA ASP A 65 58.49 -27.02 13.06
C ASP A 65 57.25 -26.31 13.58
N TYR A 66 57.19 -26.05 14.88
CA TYR A 66 56.08 -25.30 15.52
C TYR A 66 56.00 -23.83 15.07
N SER A 67 57.10 -23.26 14.60
CA SER A 67 57.11 -21.88 14.10
C SER A 67 56.17 -21.68 12.89
N ILE A 68 56.05 -22.70 12.04
CA ILE A 68 55.15 -22.69 10.86
C ILE A 68 53.68 -22.67 11.29
N LEU A 69 53.34 -23.46 12.32
CA LEU A 69 51.98 -23.49 12.87
C LEU A 69 51.62 -22.14 13.47
N THR A 70 52.54 -21.51 14.20
CA THR A 70 52.33 -20.19 14.81
C THR A 70 52.09 -19.12 13.74
N ASP A 71 52.90 -19.09 12.68
CA ASP A 71 52.75 -18.14 11.54
C ASP A 71 51.40 -18.32 10.85
N VAL A 72 51.00 -19.56 10.57
CA VAL A 72 49.69 -19.83 9.96
C VAL A 72 48.54 -19.45 10.87
N CYS A 73 48.60 -19.72 12.18
CA CYS A 73 47.59 -19.28 13.14
C CYS A 73 47.46 -17.77 13.18
N ILE A 74 48.55 -17.04 13.15
CA ILE A 74 48.54 -15.57 13.11
C ILE A 74 47.90 -15.07 11.82
N ARG A 75 48.32 -15.56 10.64
CA ARG A 75 47.74 -15.17 9.34
C ARG A 75 46.26 -15.52 9.26
N TYR A 76 45.87 -16.70 9.72
CA TYR A 76 44.47 -17.10 9.76
C TYR A 76 43.64 -16.21 10.69
N GLY A 77 44.18 -15.86 11.86
CA GLY A 77 43.58 -14.94 12.81
C GLY A 77 43.38 -13.52 12.20
N ILE A 78 44.40 -13.02 11.47
CA ILE A 78 44.29 -11.73 10.77
C ILE A 78 43.21 -11.78 9.71
N VAL A 79 43.15 -12.84 8.87
CA VAL A 79 42.13 -13.01 7.84
C VAL A 79 40.73 -13.10 8.44
N LEU A 80 40.57 -13.79 9.59
CA LEU A 80 39.31 -13.87 10.32
C LEU A 80 38.87 -12.47 10.82
N LEU A 81 39.79 -11.74 11.46
CA LEU A 81 39.51 -10.41 12.01
C LEU A 81 39.10 -9.42 10.88
N LEU A 82 39.88 -9.41 9.79
CA LEU A 82 39.56 -8.59 8.62
C LEU A 82 38.21 -8.98 7.99
N SER A 83 37.95 -10.30 7.87
CA SER A 83 36.66 -10.79 7.37
C SER A 83 35.49 -10.34 8.24
N PHE A 84 35.65 -10.37 9.56
CA PHE A 84 34.66 -9.93 10.52
C PHE A 84 34.34 -8.46 10.37
N ILE A 85 35.37 -7.59 10.34
CA ILE A 85 35.22 -6.13 10.15
C ILE A 85 34.55 -5.82 8.82
N LEU A 86 35.01 -6.44 7.73
CA LEU A 86 34.45 -6.22 6.40
C LEU A 86 32.98 -6.69 6.31
N ASN A 87 32.62 -7.84 6.91
CA ASN A 87 31.23 -8.30 6.94
C ASN A 87 30.31 -7.33 7.66
N ILE A 88 30.70 -6.84 8.84
CA ILE A 88 29.90 -5.86 9.60
C ILE A 88 29.75 -4.57 8.79
N THR A 89 30.84 -4.05 8.23
CA THR A 89 30.82 -2.82 7.45
C THR A 89 29.97 -2.96 6.20
N GLN A 90 30.09 -4.09 5.50
CA GLN A 90 29.28 -4.41 4.33
C GLN A 90 27.78 -4.51 4.68
N ALA A 91 27.43 -5.25 5.74
CA ALA A 91 26.06 -5.41 6.18
C ALA A 91 25.44 -4.06 6.57
N TRP A 92 26.17 -3.25 7.33
CA TRP A 92 25.72 -1.91 7.72
C TRP A 92 25.52 -0.98 6.51
N LEU A 93 26.48 -0.95 5.58
CA LEU A 93 26.43 -0.10 4.39
C LEU A 93 25.26 -0.52 3.48
N LEU A 94 25.07 -1.82 3.29
CA LEU A 94 24.01 -2.40 2.49
C LEU A 94 22.62 -2.08 3.09
N GLN A 95 22.44 -2.31 4.41
CA GLN A 95 21.20 -2.01 5.11
C GLN A 95 20.87 -0.53 5.07
N LYS A 96 21.86 0.34 5.34
CA LYS A 96 21.69 1.79 5.26
C LYS A 96 21.28 2.26 3.85
N THR A 97 21.88 1.69 2.83
CA THR A 97 21.55 2.02 1.43
C THR A 97 20.18 1.53 1.04
N GLY A 98 19.82 0.28 1.40
CA GLY A 98 18.51 -0.30 1.18
C GLY A 98 17.41 0.55 1.83
N GLN A 99 17.55 0.89 3.11
CA GLN A 99 16.56 1.70 3.83
C GLN A 99 16.36 3.11 3.23
N ARG A 100 17.43 3.73 2.69
CA ARG A 100 17.30 5.02 2.00
C ARG A 100 16.53 4.90 0.69
N ILE A 101 16.77 3.85 -0.08
CA ILE A 101 16.03 3.58 -1.31
C ILE A 101 14.55 3.36 -0.97
N ILE A 102 14.25 2.55 0.03
CA ILE A 102 12.88 2.27 0.48
C ILE A 102 12.16 3.53 0.96
N LEU A 103 12.84 4.38 1.71
CA LEU A 103 12.29 5.69 2.10
C LEU A 103 11.91 6.52 0.88
N THR A 104 12.79 6.57 -0.14
CA THR A 104 12.52 7.32 -1.38
C THR A 104 11.29 6.76 -2.10
N VAL A 105 11.22 5.45 -2.29
CA VAL A 105 10.07 4.79 -2.95
C VAL A 105 8.78 5.03 -2.17
N ARG A 106 8.81 4.93 -0.84
CA ARG A 106 7.63 5.15 0.02
C ARG A 106 7.12 6.58 -0.06
N LEU A 107 8.02 7.57 -0.01
CA LEU A 107 7.67 8.98 -0.11
C LEU A 107 7.12 9.33 -1.50
N GLU A 108 7.72 8.80 -2.56
CA GLU A 108 7.27 8.99 -3.94
C GLU A 108 5.87 8.38 -4.14
N LEU A 109 5.68 7.14 -3.69
CA LEU A 109 4.38 6.47 -3.76
C LEU A 109 3.29 7.22 -2.98
N TYR A 110 3.60 7.68 -1.76
CA TYR A 110 2.64 8.43 -0.95
C TYR A 110 2.30 9.79 -1.56
N ARG A 111 3.30 10.51 -2.08
CA ARG A 111 3.08 11.79 -2.78
C ARG A 111 2.21 11.58 -4.03
N HIS A 112 2.48 10.53 -4.80
CA HIS A 112 1.69 10.22 -5.98
C HIS A 112 0.25 9.85 -5.61
N LEU A 113 0.03 9.02 -4.58
CA LEU A 113 -1.31 8.72 -4.08
C LEU A 113 -2.07 9.99 -3.69
N GLN A 114 -1.44 10.98 -3.06
CA GLN A 114 -2.10 12.24 -2.72
C GLN A 114 -2.46 13.09 -3.94
N SER A 115 -1.81 12.91 -5.08
CA SER A 115 -2.11 13.63 -6.33
C SER A 115 -3.23 13.00 -7.15
N LEU A 116 -3.58 11.75 -6.89
CA LEU A 116 -4.63 11.03 -7.61
C LEU A 116 -6.02 11.61 -7.34
N SER A 117 -6.91 11.49 -8.32
CA SER A 117 -8.29 11.97 -8.22
C SER A 117 -9.16 11.10 -7.30
N SER A 118 -10.30 11.64 -6.86
CA SER A 118 -11.29 10.91 -6.06
C SER A 118 -11.77 9.64 -6.77
N ARG A 119 -11.85 9.64 -8.10
CA ARG A 119 -12.20 8.46 -8.91
C ARG A 119 -11.32 7.24 -8.60
N TYR A 120 -10.03 7.45 -8.39
CA TYR A 120 -9.11 6.36 -8.06
C TYR A 120 -9.44 5.72 -6.71
N PHE A 121 -9.75 6.54 -5.71
CA PHE A 121 -10.10 6.08 -4.37
C PHE A 121 -11.49 5.42 -4.30
N ASP A 122 -12.43 5.85 -5.13
CA ASP A 122 -13.76 5.22 -5.23
C ASP A 122 -13.68 3.81 -5.83
N LEU A 123 -12.74 3.58 -6.77
CA LEU A 123 -12.55 2.29 -7.43
C LEU A 123 -11.59 1.36 -6.67
N THR A 124 -10.75 1.92 -5.79
CA THR A 124 -9.68 1.16 -5.13
C THR A 124 -9.86 1.16 -3.61
N PRO A 125 -10.12 0.00 -2.98
CA PRO A 125 -10.26 -0.08 -1.54
C PRO A 125 -9.02 0.42 -0.79
N VAL A 126 -9.20 1.28 0.22
CA VAL A 126 -8.11 1.88 1.03
C VAL A 126 -7.18 0.84 1.63
N GLY A 127 -7.71 -0.29 2.13
CA GLY A 127 -6.90 -1.38 2.68
C GLY A 127 -5.91 -1.98 1.67
N LYS A 128 -6.26 -1.98 0.37
CA LYS A 128 -5.34 -2.39 -0.70
C LYS A 128 -4.19 -1.38 -0.84
N LEU A 129 -4.47 -0.08 -0.76
CA LEU A 129 -3.46 0.99 -0.85
C LEU A 129 -2.51 0.97 0.34
N VAL A 130 -3.04 0.80 1.55
CA VAL A 130 -2.22 0.63 2.77
C VAL A 130 -1.25 -0.55 2.60
N THR A 131 -1.73 -1.72 2.12
CA THR A 131 -0.87 -2.88 1.86
C THR A 131 0.23 -2.57 0.84
N ARG A 132 -0.03 -1.71 -0.17
CA ARG A 132 1.02 -1.31 -1.14
C ARG A 132 2.11 -0.46 -0.51
N VAL A 133 1.73 0.54 0.32
CA VAL A 133 2.68 1.46 0.97
C VAL A 133 3.48 0.76 2.09
N THR A 134 2.91 -0.27 2.72
CA THR A 134 3.54 -1.05 3.80
C THR A 134 4.21 -2.31 3.26
N ASN A 135 3.45 -3.38 3.08
CA ASN A 135 3.96 -4.73 2.83
C ASN A 135 4.66 -4.89 1.47
N ASP A 136 4.11 -4.30 0.39
CA ASP A 136 4.75 -4.43 -0.93
C ASP A 136 6.05 -3.60 -0.99
N VAL A 137 6.12 -2.45 -0.31
CA VAL A 137 7.38 -1.69 -0.16
C VAL A 137 8.39 -2.43 0.71
N GLU A 138 7.96 -3.13 1.78
CA GLU A 138 8.82 -3.96 2.61
C GLU A 138 9.40 -5.15 1.83
N ALA A 139 8.63 -5.76 0.91
CA ALA A 139 9.15 -6.79 0.02
C ALA A 139 10.27 -6.29 -0.91
N LEU A 140 10.31 -4.99 -1.22
CA LEU A 140 11.41 -4.37 -1.94
C LEU A 140 12.64 -4.16 -1.04
N ASP A 141 12.44 -3.92 0.26
CA ASP A 141 13.57 -3.80 1.20
C ASP A 141 14.40 -5.09 1.22
N GLU A 142 13.77 -6.25 1.32
CA GLU A 142 14.47 -7.53 1.29
C GLU A 142 15.31 -7.70 0.01
N MET A 143 14.82 -7.21 -1.12
CA MET A 143 15.55 -7.24 -2.39
C MET A 143 16.80 -6.35 -2.34
N TYR A 144 16.68 -5.08 -1.91
CA TYR A 144 17.79 -4.13 -1.90
C TYR A 144 18.81 -4.39 -0.78
N SER A 145 18.32 -4.75 0.42
CA SER A 145 19.15 -4.96 1.61
C SER A 145 19.82 -6.34 1.66
N GLY A 146 19.43 -7.28 0.78
CA GLY A 146 19.98 -8.63 0.90
C GLY A 146 20.10 -9.42 -0.40
N ILE A 147 19.00 -9.59 -1.16
CA ILE A 147 18.95 -10.60 -2.23
C ILE A 147 19.95 -10.34 -3.35
N LEU A 148 20.02 -9.11 -3.86
CA LEU A 148 20.89 -8.78 -5.00
C LEU A 148 22.37 -9.03 -4.68
N VAL A 149 22.81 -8.63 -3.49
CA VAL A 149 24.21 -8.82 -3.06
C VAL A 149 24.50 -10.29 -2.76
N ARG A 150 23.56 -11.03 -2.15
CA ARG A 150 23.71 -12.48 -1.93
C ARG A 150 23.77 -13.26 -3.23
N LEU A 151 22.92 -12.94 -4.20
CA LEU A 151 22.97 -13.55 -5.55
C LEU A 151 24.34 -13.33 -6.20
N PHE A 152 24.83 -12.09 -6.17
CA PHE A 152 26.15 -11.75 -6.69
C PHE A 152 27.25 -12.53 -5.97
N ARG A 153 27.25 -12.55 -4.62
CA ARG A 153 28.21 -13.29 -3.81
C ARG A 153 28.23 -14.78 -4.16
N ASN A 154 27.06 -15.41 -4.26
CA ASN A 154 26.97 -16.85 -4.53
C ASN A 154 27.46 -17.20 -5.94
N VAL A 155 27.15 -16.38 -6.94
CA VAL A 155 27.68 -16.55 -8.31
C VAL A 155 29.21 -16.43 -8.31
N ILE A 156 29.76 -15.39 -7.69
CA ILE A 156 31.22 -15.17 -7.61
C ILE A 156 31.89 -16.32 -6.83
N LYS A 157 31.28 -16.79 -5.75
CA LYS A 157 31.81 -17.91 -4.93
C LYS A 157 31.85 -19.21 -5.75
N ILE A 158 30.81 -19.55 -6.51
CA ILE A 158 30.79 -20.74 -7.38
C ILE A 158 31.88 -20.64 -8.45
N ILE A 159 31.98 -19.51 -9.14
CA ILE A 159 32.98 -19.27 -10.17
C ILE A 159 34.39 -19.34 -9.56
N GLY A 160 34.61 -18.68 -8.43
CA GLY A 160 35.89 -18.65 -7.72
C GLY A 160 36.33 -20.03 -7.25
N LEU A 161 35.44 -20.79 -6.58
CA LEU A 161 35.71 -22.17 -6.15
C LEU A 161 36.05 -23.06 -7.35
N GLY A 162 35.21 -23.00 -8.41
CA GLY A 162 35.41 -23.78 -9.62
C GLY A 162 36.77 -23.48 -10.29
N THR A 163 37.10 -22.18 -10.42
CA THR A 163 38.37 -21.76 -11.04
C THR A 163 39.58 -22.21 -10.20
N VAL A 164 39.55 -22.02 -8.89
CA VAL A 164 40.67 -22.41 -8.00
C VAL A 164 40.86 -23.94 -8.00
N MET A 165 39.78 -24.72 -7.94
CA MET A 165 39.85 -26.19 -8.03
C MET A 165 40.46 -26.66 -9.36
N LEU A 166 40.05 -26.07 -10.49
CA LEU A 166 40.62 -26.41 -11.82
C LEU A 166 42.11 -26.07 -11.94
N LEU A 167 42.52 -24.92 -11.41
CA LEU A 167 43.92 -24.49 -11.42
C LEU A 167 44.81 -25.34 -10.48
N MET A 168 44.25 -25.89 -9.39
CA MET A 168 45.01 -26.75 -8.48
C MET A 168 45.20 -28.18 -9.02
N ASN A 169 44.09 -28.81 -9.43
CA ASN A 169 44.12 -30.13 -10.10
C ASN A 169 42.85 -30.32 -10.94
N ALA A 170 43.03 -30.22 -12.25
CA ALA A 170 41.89 -30.29 -13.19
C ALA A 170 41.19 -31.65 -13.14
N ARG A 171 41.93 -32.77 -12.93
CA ARG A 171 41.35 -34.12 -12.89
C ARG A 171 40.41 -34.27 -11.67
N LEU A 172 40.84 -33.91 -10.47
CA LEU A 172 40.03 -33.98 -9.26
C LEU A 172 38.85 -33.00 -9.34
N ALA A 173 39.05 -31.80 -9.93
CA ALA A 173 37.99 -30.81 -10.10
C ALA A 173 36.88 -31.35 -11.03
N LEU A 174 37.24 -31.96 -12.19
CA LEU A 174 36.26 -32.52 -13.13
C LEU A 174 35.48 -33.69 -12.50
N ILE A 175 36.14 -34.56 -11.72
CA ILE A 175 35.48 -35.65 -10.98
C ILE A 175 34.50 -35.08 -9.97
N SER A 176 34.89 -34.01 -9.25
CA SER A 176 33.99 -33.30 -8.31
C SER A 176 32.77 -32.68 -9.01
N PHE A 177 32.97 -32.10 -10.19
CA PHE A 177 31.90 -31.47 -10.96
C PHE A 177 30.94 -32.49 -11.60
N LEU A 178 31.31 -33.75 -11.74
CA LEU A 178 30.41 -34.80 -12.20
C LEU A 178 29.19 -35.00 -11.30
N LEU A 179 29.28 -34.57 -10.04
CA LEU A 179 28.16 -34.62 -9.10
C LEU A 179 27.23 -33.39 -9.17
N LEU A 180 27.61 -32.34 -9.90
CA LEU A 180 26.76 -31.16 -10.08
C LEU A 180 25.47 -31.43 -10.88
N PRO A 181 25.46 -32.18 -11.98
CA PRO A 181 24.21 -32.49 -12.71
C PRO A 181 23.15 -33.17 -11.84
N PRO A 182 23.45 -34.22 -11.03
CA PRO A 182 22.48 -34.80 -10.08
C PRO A 182 21.93 -33.77 -9.08
N VAL A 183 22.81 -32.95 -8.50
CA VAL A 183 22.39 -31.90 -7.53
C VAL A 183 21.49 -30.88 -8.21
N THR A 184 21.84 -30.43 -9.39
CA THR A 184 21.04 -29.48 -10.18
C THR A 184 19.66 -30.06 -10.52
N LEU A 185 19.61 -31.33 -10.93
CA LEU A 185 18.35 -32.01 -11.23
C LEU A 185 17.46 -32.10 -10.00
N ILE A 186 18.02 -32.55 -8.86
CA ILE A 186 17.28 -32.63 -7.59
C ILE A 186 16.77 -31.25 -7.17
N THR A 187 17.59 -30.21 -7.31
CA THR A 187 17.20 -28.84 -6.98
C THR A 187 16.06 -28.35 -7.87
N ILE A 188 16.08 -28.65 -9.18
CA ILE A 188 14.99 -28.29 -10.11
C ILE A 188 13.69 -29.01 -9.73
N VAL A 189 13.77 -30.33 -9.46
CA VAL A 189 12.60 -31.15 -9.05
C VAL A 189 12.04 -30.62 -7.72
N PHE A 190 12.89 -30.41 -6.73
CA PHE A 190 12.50 -29.83 -5.46
C PHE A 190 11.77 -28.49 -5.64
N ARG A 191 12.36 -27.57 -6.43
CA ARG A 191 11.78 -26.25 -6.69
C ARG A 191 10.36 -26.35 -7.30
N LYS A 192 10.14 -27.32 -8.20
CA LYS A 192 8.82 -27.56 -8.82
C LYS A 192 7.80 -28.05 -7.78
N ILE A 193 8.21 -28.99 -6.93
CA ILE A 193 7.35 -29.55 -5.86
C ILE A 193 7.09 -28.52 -4.77
N ALA A 194 8.14 -27.85 -4.27
CA ALA A 194 8.02 -26.82 -3.24
C ALA A 194 7.09 -25.67 -3.67
N ARG A 195 7.19 -25.21 -4.94
CA ARG A 195 6.28 -24.19 -5.47
C ARG A 195 4.83 -24.67 -5.55
N ALA A 196 4.58 -25.94 -5.85
CA ALA A 196 3.24 -26.51 -5.90
C ALA A 196 2.63 -26.61 -4.51
N THR A 197 3.37 -27.14 -3.52
CA THR A 197 2.93 -27.24 -2.11
C THR A 197 2.71 -25.86 -1.51
N TYR A 198 3.63 -24.91 -1.70
CA TYR A 198 3.49 -23.54 -1.21
C TYR A 198 2.21 -22.85 -1.72
N ARG A 199 1.87 -23.02 -3.01
CA ARG A 199 0.62 -22.47 -3.55
C ARG A 199 -0.62 -23.04 -2.86
N VAL A 200 -0.62 -24.36 -2.56
CA VAL A 200 -1.73 -24.99 -1.82
C VAL A 200 -1.81 -24.45 -0.40
N THR A 201 -0.70 -24.36 0.31
CA THR A 201 -0.64 -23.79 1.68
C THR A 201 -1.16 -22.36 1.68
N ARG A 202 -0.70 -21.53 0.72
CA ARG A 202 -1.13 -20.13 0.61
C ARG A 202 -2.63 -20.00 0.34
N SER A 203 -3.18 -20.85 -0.52
CA SER A 203 -4.63 -20.90 -0.78
C SER A 203 -5.41 -21.25 0.48
N ARG A 204 -4.98 -22.30 1.23
CA ARG A 204 -5.65 -22.69 2.48
C ARG A 204 -5.56 -21.63 3.58
N LEU A 205 -4.44 -20.94 3.66
CA LEU A 205 -4.29 -19.81 4.58
C LEU A 205 -5.24 -18.64 4.21
N THR A 206 -5.37 -18.33 2.93
CA THR A 206 -6.32 -17.33 2.45
C THR A 206 -7.76 -17.75 2.76
N ASP A 207 -8.14 -19.01 2.52
CA ASP A 207 -9.47 -19.54 2.84
C ASP A 207 -9.80 -19.40 4.35
N LEU A 208 -8.79 -19.64 5.21
CA LEU A 208 -8.95 -19.50 6.67
C LEU A 208 -9.08 -18.03 7.09
N ASN A 209 -8.23 -17.15 6.54
CA ASN A 209 -8.27 -15.72 6.85
C ASN A 209 -9.59 -15.08 6.41
N THR A 210 -10.09 -15.43 5.22
CA THR A 210 -11.40 -14.96 4.74
C THR A 210 -12.51 -15.42 5.69
N PHE A 211 -12.50 -16.70 6.09
CA PHE A 211 -13.45 -17.24 7.05
C PHE A 211 -13.42 -16.51 8.40
N LEU A 212 -12.21 -16.26 8.94
CA LEU A 212 -12.05 -15.53 10.20
C LEU A 212 -12.57 -14.09 10.09
N SER A 213 -12.21 -13.38 9.02
CA SER A 213 -12.65 -12.00 8.79
C SER A 213 -14.18 -11.91 8.73
N GLU A 214 -14.82 -12.81 7.97
CA GLU A 214 -16.28 -12.87 7.83
C GLU A 214 -16.97 -13.19 9.16
N ASN A 215 -16.51 -14.23 9.86
CA ASN A 215 -17.17 -14.68 11.09
C ASN A 215 -16.92 -13.74 12.27
N LEU A 216 -15.75 -13.13 12.39
CA LEU A 216 -15.48 -12.14 13.44
C LEU A 216 -16.29 -10.85 13.21
N SER A 217 -16.40 -10.40 11.96
CA SER A 217 -17.28 -9.27 11.60
C SER A 217 -18.75 -9.59 11.85
N GLY A 218 -19.18 -10.83 11.57
CA GLY A 218 -20.54 -11.30 11.78
C GLY A 218 -20.81 -11.93 13.16
N MET A 219 -19.90 -11.81 14.13
CA MET A 219 -19.99 -12.52 15.43
C MET A 219 -21.30 -12.25 16.17
N ARG A 220 -21.80 -11.01 16.11
CA ARG A 220 -23.07 -10.65 16.72
C ARG A 220 -24.23 -11.48 16.15
N ILE A 221 -24.26 -11.69 14.84
CA ILE A 221 -25.29 -12.48 14.17
C ILE A 221 -25.16 -13.95 14.57
N ILE A 222 -23.95 -14.51 14.59
CA ILE A 222 -23.69 -15.90 15.00
C ILE A 222 -24.25 -16.16 16.40
N ARG A 223 -24.01 -15.23 17.35
CA ARG A 223 -24.51 -15.31 18.72
C ARG A 223 -26.02 -15.19 18.81
N ILE A 224 -26.64 -14.26 18.09
CA ILE A 224 -28.12 -14.09 18.09
C ILE A 224 -28.82 -15.38 17.64
N PHE A 225 -28.22 -16.10 16.65
CA PHE A 225 -28.79 -17.32 16.13
C PHE A 225 -28.27 -18.61 16.79
N GLY A 226 -27.39 -18.51 17.82
CA GLY A 226 -26.83 -19.65 18.56
C GLY A 226 -26.10 -20.65 17.65
N ARG A 227 -25.28 -20.15 16.71
CA ARG A 227 -24.60 -20.98 15.71
C ARG A 227 -23.09 -21.14 15.96
N GLU A 228 -22.63 -20.86 17.17
CA GLU A 228 -21.21 -20.91 17.54
C GLU A 228 -20.60 -22.29 17.30
N GLN A 229 -21.29 -23.36 17.74
CA GLN A 229 -20.78 -24.72 17.61
C GLN A 229 -20.59 -25.12 16.14
N ARG A 230 -21.53 -24.80 15.26
CA ARG A 230 -21.43 -25.07 13.84
C ARG A 230 -20.29 -24.31 13.19
N LYS A 231 -20.10 -23.05 13.59
CA LYS A 231 -18.99 -22.22 13.07
C LYS A 231 -17.63 -22.69 13.58
N TYR A 232 -17.57 -23.22 14.79
CA TYR A 232 -16.38 -23.87 15.32
C TYR A 232 -16.01 -25.12 14.51
N GLU A 233 -16.96 -25.99 14.18
CA GLU A 233 -16.73 -27.18 13.35
C GLU A 233 -16.23 -26.83 11.93
N GLU A 234 -16.79 -25.76 11.32
CA GLU A 234 -16.32 -25.24 10.03
C GLU A 234 -14.87 -24.71 10.14
N PHE A 235 -14.55 -24.01 11.23
CA PHE A 235 -13.19 -23.51 11.52
C PHE A 235 -12.21 -24.67 11.70
N GLU A 236 -12.55 -25.68 12.49
CA GLU A 236 -11.73 -26.88 12.72
C GLU A 236 -11.43 -27.60 11.41
N GLY A 237 -12.45 -27.75 10.54
CA GLY A 237 -12.29 -28.35 9.21
C GLY A 237 -11.32 -27.56 8.31
N LYS A 238 -11.40 -26.23 8.31
CA LYS A 238 -10.48 -25.36 7.54
C LYS A 238 -9.07 -25.36 8.13
N SER A 239 -8.95 -25.29 9.46
CA SER A 239 -7.68 -25.36 10.19
C SER A 239 -6.96 -26.68 9.96
N THR A 240 -7.68 -27.81 10.00
CA THR A 240 -7.14 -29.13 9.68
C THR A 240 -6.63 -29.23 8.23
N LYS A 241 -7.35 -28.65 7.26
CA LYS A 241 -6.88 -28.60 5.86
C LYS A 241 -5.60 -27.79 5.73
N LEU A 242 -5.50 -26.65 6.43
CA LEU A 242 -4.29 -25.82 6.48
C LEU A 242 -3.13 -26.58 7.11
N PHE A 243 -3.36 -27.24 8.27
CA PHE A 243 -2.35 -28.07 8.93
C PHE A 243 -1.79 -29.15 7.98
N ARG A 244 -2.66 -29.86 7.26
CA ARG A 244 -2.21 -30.89 6.29
C ARG A 244 -1.40 -30.28 5.14
N ALA A 245 -1.72 -29.06 4.71
CA ALA A 245 -0.96 -28.36 3.69
C ALA A 245 0.43 -27.98 4.19
N PHE A 246 0.53 -27.38 5.38
CA PHE A 246 1.81 -27.07 6.04
C PHE A 246 2.65 -28.32 6.29
N TYR A 247 2.03 -29.42 6.75
CA TYR A 247 2.74 -30.67 6.98
C TYR A 247 3.36 -31.22 5.70
N ARG A 248 2.64 -31.18 4.58
CA ARG A 248 3.18 -31.59 3.27
C ARG A 248 4.30 -30.67 2.80
N GLU A 249 4.16 -29.39 2.98
CA GLU A 249 5.20 -28.41 2.65
C GLU A 249 6.46 -28.66 3.49
N MET A 250 6.30 -28.84 4.79
CA MET A 250 7.41 -29.16 5.71
C MET A 250 8.13 -30.46 5.31
N LEU A 251 7.39 -31.50 4.92
CA LEU A 251 7.98 -32.78 4.47
C LEU A 251 8.86 -32.61 3.23
N VAL A 252 8.47 -31.73 2.28
CA VAL A 252 9.26 -31.45 1.08
C VAL A 252 10.61 -30.86 1.47
N PHE A 253 10.64 -29.90 2.40
CA PHE A 253 11.88 -29.32 2.92
C PHE A 253 12.67 -30.29 3.80
N ALA A 254 12.00 -31.08 4.63
CA ALA A 254 12.61 -32.07 5.51
C ALA A 254 13.33 -33.18 4.74
N ILE A 255 12.91 -33.49 3.52
CA ILE A 255 13.57 -34.49 2.66
C ILE A 255 14.69 -33.83 1.86
N PHE A 256 14.49 -32.63 1.33
CA PHE A 256 15.44 -31.98 0.43
C PHE A 256 16.79 -31.68 1.08
N ARG A 257 16.80 -31.04 2.24
CA ARG A 257 18.05 -30.67 2.92
C ARG A 257 18.95 -31.88 3.26
N PRO A 258 18.43 -32.95 3.89
CA PRO A 258 19.25 -34.15 4.09
C PRO A 258 19.71 -34.82 2.79
N LEU A 259 18.90 -34.78 1.73
CA LEU A 259 19.29 -35.36 0.44
C LEU A 259 20.49 -34.62 -0.17
N ILE A 260 20.47 -33.28 -0.17
CA ILE A 260 21.62 -32.47 -0.61
C ILE A 260 22.84 -32.73 0.28
N TYR A 261 22.65 -32.85 1.61
CA TYR A 261 23.74 -33.18 2.53
C TYR A 261 24.34 -34.54 2.22
N VAL A 262 23.55 -35.59 2.01
CA VAL A 262 24.05 -36.92 1.60
C VAL A 262 24.85 -36.84 0.31
N LEU A 263 24.37 -36.06 -0.69
CA LEU A 263 25.12 -35.87 -1.94
C LEU A 263 26.45 -35.13 -1.71
N SER A 264 26.49 -34.17 -0.82
CA SER A 264 27.72 -33.45 -0.48
C SER A 264 28.73 -34.37 0.21
N ILE A 265 28.27 -35.28 1.08
CA ILE A 265 29.14 -36.33 1.71
C ILE A 265 29.58 -37.36 0.66
N LEU A 266 28.73 -37.79 -0.26
CA LEU A 266 29.14 -38.68 -1.36
C LEU A 266 30.21 -38.01 -2.24
N ALA A 267 30.05 -36.72 -2.53
CA ALA A 267 31.06 -35.94 -3.23
C ALA A 267 32.42 -35.94 -2.47
N LEU A 268 32.34 -35.72 -1.17
CA LEU A 268 33.53 -35.77 -0.32
C LEU A 268 34.20 -37.17 -0.32
N VAL A 269 33.41 -38.25 -0.21
CA VAL A 269 33.92 -39.64 -0.24
C VAL A 269 34.61 -39.92 -1.60
N VAL A 270 34.02 -39.49 -2.72
CA VAL A 270 34.64 -39.65 -4.04
C VAL A 270 35.95 -38.87 -4.13
N VAL A 271 35.97 -37.61 -3.70
CA VAL A 271 37.20 -36.78 -3.67
C VAL A 271 38.29 -37.41 -2.82
N LEU A 272 37.94 -37.88 -1.62
CA LEU A 272 38.88 -38.55 -0.74
C LEU A 272 39.38 -39.89 -1.32
N GLY A 273 38.47 -40.69 -1.93
CA GLY A 273 38.82 -41.98 -2.51
C GLY A 273 39.76 -41.88 -3.72
N VAL A 274 39.48 -40.93 -4.63
CA VAL A 274 40.36 -40.70 -5.79
C VAL A 274 41.63 -39.96 -5.38
N GLY A 275 41.47 -38.87 -4.57
CA GLY A 275 42.58 -38.05 -4.14
C GLY A 275 43.60 -38.79 -3.26
N SER A 276 43.17 -39.76 -2.43
CA SER A 276 44.10 -40.58 -1.64
C SER A 276 45.00 -41.44 -2.51
N LYS A 277 44.51 -41.96 -3.66
CA LYS A 277 45.36 -42.66 -4.64
C LYS A 277 46.39 -41.72 -5.24
N ASP A 278 45.95 -40.49 -5.61
CA ASP A 278 46.84 -39.49 -6.19
C ASP A 278 47.89 -39.01 -5.15
N VAL A 279 47.56 -38.98 -3.83
CA VAL A 279 48.52 -38.74 -2.73
C VAL A 279 49.54 -39.86 -2.57
N LEU A 280 49.08 -41.13 -2.62
CA LEU A 280 49.98 -42.30 -2.55
C LEU A 280 50.93 -42.43 -3.72
N GLN A 281 50.60 -41.81 -4.86
CA GLN A 281 51.42 -41.74 -6.07
C GLN A 281 52.24 -40.44 -6.15
N ASP A 282 52.27 -39.63 -5.11
CA ASP A 282 52.93 -38.32 -5.03
C ASP A 282 52.50 -37.33 -6.13
N VAL A 283 51.29 -37.49 -6.70
CA VAL A 283 50.73 -36.57 -7.69
C VAL A 283 50.19 -35.29 -7.04
N ILE A 284 49.65 -35.41 -5.82
CA ILE A 284 49.15 -34.27 -5.02
C ILE A 284 49.63 -34.42 -3.56
N SER A 285 49.70 -33.29 -2.84
CA SER A 285 49.99 -33.30 -1.40
C SER A 285 48.77 -33.62 -0.55
N ILE A 286 48.95 -34.00 0.72
CA ILE A 286 47.88 -34.18 1.70
C ILE A 286 47.14 -32.85 1.93
N GLY A 287 47.87 -31.74 1.98
CA GLY A 287 47.29 -30.40 2.12
C GLY A 287 46.41 -30.05 0.94
N THR A 288 46.80 -30.40 -0.30
CA THR A 288 45.95 -30.23 -1.49
C THR A 288 44.67 -31.05 -1.37
N LEU A 289 44.74 -32.30 -0.92
CA LEU A 289 43.54 -33.14 -0.72
C LEU A 289 42.60 -32.52 0.35
N PHE A 290 43.16 -31.99 1.43
CA PHE A 290 42.40 -31.27 2.46
C PHE A 290 41.67 -30.02 1.86
N ILE A 291 42.37 -29.23 1.05
CA ILE A 291 41.78 -28.06 0.39
C ILE A 291 40.60 -28.47 -0.50
N PHE A 292 40.75 -29.52 -1.31
CA PHE A 292 39.68 -30.05 -2.14
C PHE A 292 38.48 -30.52 -1.32
N ALA A 293 38.71 -31.21 -0.20
CA ALA A 293 37.67 -31.64 0.72
C ALA A 293 36.87 -30.47 1.29
N GLN A 294 37.53 -29.36 1.63
CA GLN A 294 36.87 -28.14 2.11
C GLN A 294 36.12 -27.40 0.98
N TYR A 295 36.69 -27.33 -0.21
CA TYR A 295 36.05 -26.65 -1.34
C TYR A 295 34.82 -27.39 -1.83
N ILE A 296 34.85 -28.74 -1.88
CA ILE A 296 33.67 -29.49 -2.32
C ILE A 296 32.50 -29.32 -1.36
N GLN A 297 32.76 -29.30 -0.05
CA GLN A 297 31.70 -29.01 0.93
C GLN A 297 31.15 -27.61 0.78
N SER A 298 32.00 -26.61 0.56
CA SER A 298 31.61 -25.20 0.38
C SER A 298 30.93 -24.91 -0.95
N PHE A 299 30.92 -25.84 -1.92
CA PHE A 299 30.38 -25.67 -3.25
C PHE A 299 28.85 -25.82 -3.31
N PHE A 300 28.27 -26.63 -2.42
CA PHE A 300 26.82 -26.93 -2.44
C PHE A 300 25.95 -25.83 -1.84
N ASP A 301 26.43 -25.14 -0.81
CA ASP A 301 25.68 -24.09 -0.12
C ASP A 301 25.24 -22.94 -1.05
N PRO A 302 26.12 -22.35 -1.87
CA PRO A 302 25.72 -21.28 -2.79
C PRO A 302 24.66 -21.71 -3.82
N ILE A 303 24.69 -22.98 -4.26
CA ILE A 303 23.70 -23.51 -5.22
C ILE A 303 22.31 -23.56 -4.58
N GLN A 304 22.24 -24.04 -3.33
CA GLN A 304 21.00 -24.10 -2.57
C GLN A 304 20.47 -22.70 -2.30
N GLU A 305 21.32 -21.78 -1.83
CA GLU A 305 20.95 -20.39 -1.57
C GLU A 305 20.44 -19.68 -2.83
N LEU A 306 21.07 -19.88 -4.00
CA LEU A 306 20.59 -19.30 -5.27
C LEU A 306 19.17 -19.74 -5.60
N ALA A 307 18.85 -21.03 -5.37
CA ALA A 307 17.51 -21.56 -5.62
C ALA A 307 16.44 -20.92 -4.71
N GLU A 308 16.75 -20.73 -3.44
CA GLU A 308 15.87 -20.10 -2.46
C GLU A 308 15.67 -18.60 -2.77
N GLN A 309 16.75 -17.87 -3.02
CA GLN A 309 16.73 -16.43 -3.27
C GLN A 309 16.02 -16.04 -4.56
N PHE A 310 16.05 -16.91 -5.58
CA PHE A 310 15.34 -16.66 -6.82
C PHE A 310 13.81 -16.57 -6.61
N SER A 311 13.25 -17.35 -5.69
CA SER A 311 11.82 -17.28 -5.34
C SER A 311 11.46 -15.95 -4.67
N THR A 312 12.31 -15.50 -3.74
CA THR A 312 12.11 -14.22 -3.05
C THR A 312 12.26 -13.04 -4.03
N LEU A 313 13.24 -13.10 -4.94
CA LEU A 313 13.38 -12.10 -6.00
C LEU A 313 12.11 -12.01 -6.88
N GLN A 314 11.52 -13.15 -7.27
CA GLN A 314 10.27 -13.14 -8.03
C GLN A 314 9.10 -12.51 -7.24
N SER A 315 9.03 -12.76 -5.93
CA SER A 315 8.01 -12.13 -5.06
C SER A 315 8.21 -10.61 -4.97
N SER A 316 9.45 -10.15 -4.79
CA SER A 316 9.78 -8.72 -4.74
C SER A 316 9.47 -8.03 -6.07
N LEU A 317 9.77 -8.68 -7.22
CA LEU A 317 9.41 -8.14 -8.53
C LEU A 317 7.90 -8.01 -8.72
N ALA A 318 7.11 -9.00 -8.28
CA ALA A 318 5.65 -8.92 -8.32
C ALA A 318 5.11 -7.78 -7.43
N SER A 319 5.71 -7.51 -6.28
CA SER A 319 5.37 -6.35 -5.43
C SER A 319 5.76 -5.03 -6.09
N ALA A 320 6.93 -4.98 -6.77
CA ALA A 320 7.34 -3.83 -7.55
C ALA A 320 6.37 -3.48 -8.68
N GLU A 321 5.91 -4.47 -9.43
CA GLU A 321 4.91 -4.29 -10.51
C GLU A 321 3.63 -3.62 -9.98
N LYS A 322 3.16 -4.06 -8.81
CA LYS A 322 1.97 -3.48 -8.16
C LYS A 322 2.20 -2.03 -7.73
N ILE A 323 3.40 -1.69 -7.23
CA ILE A 323 3.77 -0.33 -6.85
C ILE A 323 3.85 0.55 -8.10
N PHE A 324 4.52 0.07 -9.15
CA PHE A 324 4.65 0.83 -10.40
C PHE A 324 3.32 1.01 -11.12
N THR A 325 2.39 0.05 -11.03
CA THR A 325 1.02 0.23 -11.55
C THR A 325 0.32 1.43 -10.91
N ILE A 326 0.61 1.71 -9.63
CA ILE A 326 0.08 2.92 -8.97
C ILE A 326 0.82 4.17 -9.44
N LEU A 327 2.16 4.13 -9.48
CA LEU A 327 2.99 5.26 -9.89
C LEU A 327 2.81 5.67 -11.36
N ASP A 328 2.33 4.74 -12.18
CA ASP A 328 2.04 4.95 -13.60
C ASP A 328 0.55 5.29 -13.86
N ASP A 329 -0.25 5.41 -12.81
CA ASP A 329 -1.66 5.80 -12.93
C ASP A 329 -1.78 7.32 -13.06
N ASP A 330 -2.21 7.77 -14.23
CA ASP A 330 -2.37 9.19 -14.57
C ASP A 330 -3.78 9.73 -14.27
N THR A 331 -4.56 9.06 -13.42
CA THR A 331 -5.91 9.50 -13.04
C THR A 331 -5.81 10.73 -12.12
N ILE A 332 -5.19 11.78 -12.62
CA ILE A 332 -4.98 13.06 -11.93
C ILE A 332 -5.89 14.11 -12.55
N ILE A 333 -6.53 14.94 -11.73
CA ILE A 333 -7.21 16.13 -12.23
C ILE A 333 -6.13 17.19 -12.52
N PRO A 334 -5.95 17.62 -13.77
CA PRO A 334 -4.89 18.55 -14.11
C PRO A 334 -5.08 19.90 -13.41
N GLU A 335 -3.97 20.53 -13.00
CA GLU A 335 -3.97 21.92 -12.56
C GLU A 335 -3.96 22.84 -13.78
N ALA A 336 -4.50 24.02 -13.64
CA ALA A 336 -4.39 25.03 -14.68
C ALA A 336 -2.92 25.46 -14.86
N GLU A 337 -2.43 25.53 -16.10
CA GLU A 337 -1.06 25.97 -16.37
C GLU A 337 -0.81 27.42 -15.88
N ASN A 338 -1.80 28.28 -16.05
CA ASN A 338 -1.80 29.67 -15.58
C ASN A 338 -3.09 29.94 -14.80
N PRO A 339 -3.17 29.59 -13.52
CA PRO A 339 -4.40 29.71 -12.75
C PRO A 339 -4.80 31.18 -12.58
N ILE A 340 -6.07 31.46 -12.86
CA ILE A 340 -6.65 32.77 -12.59
C ILE A 340 -6.85 32.89 -11.08
N VAL A 341 -6.26 33.91 -10.49
CA VAL A 341 -6.45 34.23 -9.06
C VAL A 341 -7.61 35.20 -8.93
N LEU A 342 -8.67 34.76 -8.28
CA LEU A 342 -9.81 35.62 -7.94
C LEU A 342 -9.51 36.34 -6.62
N PRO A 343 -9.69 37.68 -6.53
CA PRO A 343 -9.41 38.42 -5.30
C PRO A 343 -10.22 37.93 -4.11
N LYS A 344 -11.48 37.62 -4.37
CA LYS A 344 -12.42 37.00 -3.42
C LYS A 344 -13.49 36.27 -4.22
N ILE A 345 -13.78 35.04 -3.82
CA ILE A 345 -14.90 34.28 -4.39
C ILE A 345 -16.18 34.72 -3.63
N VAL A 346 -17.15 35.25 -4.38
CA VAL A 346 -18.43 35.71 -3.85
C VAL A 346 -19.46 34.59 -3.83
N GLY A 347 -19.32 33.62 -4.77
CA GLY A 347 -20.06 32.39 -4.78
C GLY A 347 -21.24 32.33 -5.77
N ARG A 348 -21.19 33.07 -6.90
CA ARG A 348 -22.13 32.85 -8.03
C ARG A 348 -21.69 31.58 -8.76
N ILE A 349 -22.57 30.59 -8.86
CA ILE A 349 -22.29 29.30 -9.49
C ILE A 349 -23.19 29.15 -10.72
N GLU A 350 -22.59 28.77 -11.87
CA GLU A 350 -23.32 28.55 -13.08
C GLU A 350 -22.91 27.23 -13.74
N PHE A 351 -23.91 26.39 -14.01
CA PHE A 351 -23.80 25.18 -14.82
C PHE A 351 -24.42 25.50 -16.21
N ASP A 352 -23.63 25.28 -17.25
CA ASP A 352 -24.03 25.56 -18.62
C ASP A 352 -23.91 24.30 -19.48
N HIS A 353 -25.04 23.69 -19.84
CA HIS A 353 -25.16 22.47 -20.65
C HIS A 353 -24.25 21.33 -20.19
N VAL A 354 -24.19 21.06 -18.88
CA VAL A 354 -23.26 20.08 -18.26
C VAL A 354 -23.73 18.66 -18.50
N TRP A 355 -22.79 17.83 -19.00
CA TRP A 355 -22.91 16.39 -19.12
C TRP A 355 -21.80 15.73 -18.33
N PHE A 356 -22.17 14.75 -17.50
CA PHE A 356 -21.20 14.05 -16.63
C PHE A 356 -21.50 12.56 -16.51
N ALA A 357 -20.44 11.75 -16.61
CA ALA A 357 -20.43 10.32 -16.34
C ALA A 357 -19.18 9.94 -15.54
N TYR A 358 -19.30 9.01 -14.59
CA TYR A 358 -18.16 8.49 -13.82
C TYR A 358 -17.27 7.54 -14.64
N ASP A 359 -17.87 6.82 -15.59
CA ASP A 359 -17.23 5.81 -16.45
C ASP A 359 -17.05 6.22 -17.92
N ASN A 360 -17.37 7.46 -18.28
CA ASN A 360 -17.40 8.03 -19.62
C ASN A 360 -18.47 7.46 -20.58
N GLU A 361 -19.27 6.49 -20.16
CA GLU A 361 -20.28 5.82 -21.01
C GLU A 361 -21.70 6.11 -20.53
N ASN A 362 -21.92 6.03 -19.22
CA ASN A 362 -23.25 6.18 -18.63
C ASN A 362 -23.42 7.56 -18.02
N TYR A 363 -24.03 8.50 -18.77
CA TYR A 363 -24.27 9.85 -18.29
C TYR A 363 -25.21 9.89 -17.09
N VAL A 364 -24.67 10.32 -15.95
CA VAL A 364 -25.41 10.57 -14.70
C VAL A 364 -26.07 11.94 -14.73
N LEU A 365 -25.41 12.96 -15.31
CA LEU A 365 -25.98 14.27 -15.61
C LEU A 365 -26.08 14.42 -17.11
N ARG A 366 -27.24 14.97 -17.59
CA ARG A 366 -27.57 15.06 -19.00
C ARG A 366 -28.14 16.43 -19.28
N ASP A 367 -27.34 17.33 -19.86
CA ASP A 367 -27.77 18.66 -20.26
C ASP A 367 -28.33 19.49 -19.08
N VAL A 368 -27.54 19.60 -18.01
CA VAL A 368 -27.92 20.30 -16.78
C VAL A 368 -27.46 21.74 -16.86
N SER A 369 -28.39 22.68 -16.76
CA SER A 369 -28.13 24.12 -16.77
C SER A 369 -28.90 24.81 -15.65
N PHE A 370 -28.20 25.59 -14.84
CA PHE A 370 -28.79 26.44 -13.80
C PHE A 370 -27.80 27.50 -13.33
N VAL A 371 -28.32 28.50 -12.65
CA VAL A 371 -27.53 29.55 -11.99
C VAL A 371 -27.97 29.62 -10.54
N ILE A 372 -27.00 29.79 -9.65
CA ILE A 372 -27.17 30.07 -8.23
C ILE A 372 -26.52 31.40 -7.95
N GLU A 373 -27.30 32.35 -7.46
CA GLU A 373 -26.80 33.69 -7.14
C GLU A 373 -26.08 33.72 -5.77
N PRO A 374 -25.16 34.68 -5.55
CA PRO A 374 -24.47 34.80 -4.28
C PRO A 374 -25.42 34.90 -3.07
N GLY A 375 -25.16 34.10 -2.05
CA GLY A 375 -25.98 34.03 -0.84
C GLY A 375 -27.30 33.27 -0.97
N GLN A 376 -27.64 32.75 -2.16
CA GLN A 376 -28.83 31.95 -2.39
C GLN A 376 -28.72 30.55 -1.77
N ARG A 377 -29.83 30.06 -1.21
CA ARG A 377 -29.95 28.69 -0.69
C ARG A 377 -30.69 27.82 -1.67
N VAL A 378 -30.02 26.82 -2.23
CA VAL A 378 -30.60 25.93 -3.25
C VAL A 378 -30.62 24.50 -2.74
N ALA A 379 -31.80 23.87 -2.80
CA ALA A 379 -31.97 22.46 -2.45
C ALA A 379 -32.17 21.59 -3.70
N PHE A 380 -31.38 20.53 -3.81
CA PHE A 380 -31.57 19.47 -4.81
C PHE A 380 -32.35 18.31 -4.21
N VAL A 381 -33.50 17.99 -4.81
CA VAL A 381 -34.37 16.90 -4.40
C VAL A 381 -34.62 15.91 -5.55
N GLY A 382 -34.93 14.67 -5.24
CA GLY A 382 -35.16 13.61 -6.23
C GLY A 382 -34.81 12.23 -5.73
N ALA A 383 -35.16 11.20 -6.47
CA ALA A 383 -34.88 9.82 -6.12
C ALA A 383 -33.37 9.53 -6.00
N THR A 384 -33.01 8.46 -5.27
CA THR A 384 -31.63 7.97 -5.23
C THR A 384 -31.16 7.66 -6.65
N GLY A 385 -29.93 8.05 -6.99
CA GLY A 385 -29.38 7.90 -8.34
C GLY A 385 -29.82 8.97 -9.35
N ALA A 386 -30.57 10.01 -8.94
CA ALA A 386 -30.98 11.10 -9.84
C ALA A 386 -29.83 12.04 -10.26
N GLY A 387 -28.65 11.96 -9.61
CA GLY A 387 -27.47 12.78 -9.90
C GLY A 387 -27.21 13.92 -8.92
N LYS A 388 -27.92 13.98 -7.79
CA LYS A 388 -27.79 15.05 -6.77
C LYS A 388 -26.36 15.20 -6.23
N SER A 389 -25.79 14.14 -5.65
CA SER A 389 -24.43 14.16 -5.08
C SER A 389 -23.36 14.37 -6.15
N SER A 390 -23.65 14.03 -7.43
CA SER A 390 -22.74 14.29 -8.54
C SER A 390 -22.58 15.80 -8.79
N ILE A 391 -23.65 16.62 -8.63
CA ILE A 391 -23.55 18.08 -8.71
C ILE A 391 -22.61 18.61 -7.64
N LEU A 392 -22.74 18.13 -6.38
CA LEU A 392 -21.89 18.54 -5.28
C LEU A 392 -20.41 18.24 -5.56
N ASN A 393 -20.13 17.05 -6.07
CA ASN A 393 -18.78 16.62 -6.41
C ASN A 393 -18.14 17.44 -7.55
N LEU A 394 -18.95 17.92 -8.49
CA LEU A 394 -18.47 18.73 -9.61
C LEU A 394 -18.16 20.18 -9.20
N ILE A 395 -18.87 20.75 -8.23
CA ILE A 395 -18.62 22.11 -7.72
C ILE A 395 -17.22 22.18 -7.11
N GLY A 396 -16.81 21.16 -6.30
CA GLY A 396 -15.46 21.06 -5.72
C GLY A 396 -14.38 20.57 -6.70
N ARG A 397 -14.76 20.36 -7.98
CA ARG A 397 -13.88 19.80 -9.00
C ARG A 397 -13.15 18.55 -8.50
N TYR A 398 -13.90 17.60 -7.92
CA TYR A 398 -13.39 16.25 -7.60
C TYR A 398 -13.40 15.34 -8.82
N TYR A 399 -14.14 15.74 -9.86
CA TYR A 399 -14.25 15.14 -11.18
C TYR A 399 -14.32 16.23 -12.24
N ASP A 400 -13.81 15.98 -13.43
CA ASP A 400 -13.99 16.87 -14.59
C ASP A 400 -15.19 16.40 -15.44
N ILE A 401 -15.89 17.35 -16.02
CA ILE A 401 -17.07 17.13 -16.88
C ILE A 401 -16.65 16.75 -18.30
N GLN A 402 -17.50 15.99 -19.01
CA GLN A 402 -17.26 15.62 -20.40
C GLN A 402 -17.72 16.69 -21.40
N LYS A 403 -18.83 17.40 -21.11
CA LYS A 403 -19.37 18.45 -21.97
C LYS A 403 -19.98 19.59 -21.14
N GLY A 404 -20.02 20.79 -21.71
CA GLY A 404 -20.51 21.97 -21.04
C GLY A 404 -19.44 22.72 -20.26
N ARG A 405 -19.90 23.61 -19.37
CA ARG A 405 -19.02 24.44 -18.55
C ARG A 405 -19.61 24.64 -17.16
N ILE A 406 -18.73 24.73 -16.16
CA ILE A 406 -19.08 25.14 -14.80
C ILE A 406 -18.25 26.38 -14.48
N THR A 407 -18.90 27.45 -14.04
CA THR A 407 -18.19 28.67 -13.64
C THR A 407 -18.51 29.06 -12.21
N ILE A 408 -17.52 29.65 -11.54
CA ILE A 408 -17.69 30.34 -10.26
C ILE A 408 -17.30 31.79 -10.46
N ASP A 409 -18.21 32.70 -10.13
CA ASP A 409 -18.08 34.16 -10.37
C ASP A 409 -17.71 34.50 -11.82
N GLY A 410 -18.27 33.73 -12.80
CA GLY A 410 -18.03 33.87 -14.22
C GLY A 410 -16.74 33.26 -14.74
N VAL A 411 -15.87 32.72 -13.88
CA VAL A 411 -14.62 32.07 -14.27
C VAL A 411 -14.80 30.55 -14.27
N ASP A 412 -14.34 29.88 -15.34
CA ASP A 412 -14.38 28.42 -15.45
C ASP A 412 -13.56 27.78 -14.31
N ILE A 413 -14.16 26.83 -13.60
CA ILE A 413 -13.50 26.14 -12.47
C ILE A 413 -12.20 25.44 -12.87
N ARG A 414 -12.01 25.11 -14.16
CA ARG A 414 -10.78 24.52 -14.69
C ARG A 414 -9.63 25.53 -14.78
N SER A 415 -9.93 26.81 -14.80
CA SER A 415 -8.96 27.92 -14.86
C SER A 415 -8.60 28.46 -13.47
N ILE A 416 -9.30 28.08 -12.41
CA ILE A 416 -9.01 28.45 -11.02
C ILE A 416 -8.08 27.36 -10.42
N SER A 417 -7.12 27.74 -9.56
CA SER A 417 -6.33 26.76 -8.82
C SER A 417 -7.22 25.91 -7.92
N LYS A 418 -6.93 24.60 -7.82
CA LYS A 418 -7.71 23.70 -6.95
C LYS A 418 -7.67 24.13 -5.49
N GLU A 419 -6.56 24.71 -5.06
CA GLU A 419 -6.38 25.20 -3.70
C GLU A 419 -7.36 26.37 -3.42
N GLN A 420 -7.38 27.39 -4.28
CA GLN A 420 -8.29 28.52 -4.10
C GLN A 420 -9.76 28.11 -4.25
N LEU A 421 -10.06 27.23 -5.22
CA LEU A 421 -11.42 26.73 -5.41
C LEU A 421 -11.91 26.00 -4.14
N ARG A 422 -11.13 25.05 -3.64
CA ARG A 422 -11.53 24.22 -2.50
C ARG A 422 -11.50 24.94 -1.17
N SER A 423 -10.61 25.91 -0.97
CA SER A 423 -10.62 26.74 0.23
C SER A 423 -11.84 27.65 0.33
N SER A 424 -12.46 27.99 -0.81
CA SER A 424 -13.71 28.77 -0.84
C SER A 424 -14.98 27.94 -0.62
N ILE A 425 -14.86 26.60 -0.62
CA ILE A 425 -15.98 25.65 -0.50
C ILE A 425 -15.91 24.88 0.81
N GLY A 426 -16.88 25.06 1.67
CA GLY A 426 -17.09 24.22 2.85
C GLY A 426 -17.95 23.02 2.50
N GLN A 427 -17.37 21.84 2.43
CA GLN A 427 -18.12 20.61 2.14
C GLN A 427 -18.43 19.82 3.40
N MET A 428 -19.71 19.58 3.62
CA MET A 428 -20.20 18.72 4.70
C MET A 428 -20.66 17.38 4.11
N GLN A 429 -20.03 16.31 4.55
CA GLN A 429 -20.37 14.95 4.11
C GLN A 429 -21.38 14.33 5.06
N GLN A 430 -22.16 13.39 4.54
CA GLN A 430 -23.13 12.59 5.30
C GLN A 430 -22.45 11.85 6.45
N ASP A 431 -21.34 11.17 6.17
CA ASP A 431 -20.51 10.49 7.18
C ASP A 431 -19.33 11.39 7.57
N VAL A 432 -19.40 11.96 8.78
CA VAL A 432 -18.35 12.84 9.31
C VAL A 432 -17.12 12.02 9.67
N PHE A 433 -15.99 12.34 9.04
CA PHE A 433 -14.70 11.76 9.35
C PHE A 433 -13.92 12.68 10.30
N LEU A 434 -13.51 12.11 11.46
CA LEU A 434 -12.59 12.76 12.39
C LEU A 434 -11.25 12.04 12.40
N PHE A 435 -10.17 12.81 12.32
CA PHE A 435 -8.80 12.30 12.40
C PHE A 435 -8.41 12.05 13.85
N GLN A 436 -7.54 11.09 14.07
CA GLN A 436 -6.91 10.90 15.36
C GLN A 436 -6.09 12.14 15.74
N GLY A 437 -6.23 12.63 16.96
CA GLY A 437 -5.58 13.85 17.45
C GLY A 437 -6.41 14.52 18.53
N THR A 438 -6.55 15.85 18.51
CA THR A 438 -7.38 16.62 19.43
C THR A 438 -8.63 17.18 18.74
N ILE A 439 -9.62 17.62 19.51
CA ILE A 439 -10.78 18.32 18.99
C ILE A 439 -10.35 19.61 18.26
N ALA A 440 -9.49 20.42 18.88
CA ALA A 440 -8.96 21.63 18.25
C ALA A 440 -8.23 21.32 16.93
N GLY A 441 -7.41 20.26 16.91
CA GLY A 441 -6.72 19.77 15.70
C GLY A 441 -7.69 19.36 14.59
N ASN A 442 -8.82 18.74 14.93
CA ASN A 442 -9.86 18.36 13.97
C ASN A 442 -10.65 19.56 13.43
N ILE A 443 -10.89 20.60 14.25
CA ILE A 443 -11.56 21.83 13.78
C ILE A 443 -10.61 22.62 12.87
N ARG A 444 -9.36 22.76 13.26
CA ARG A 444 -8.30 23.47 12.50
C ARG A 444 -7.88 22.74 11.22
N LEU A 445 -8.03 21.44 11.17
CA LEU A 445 -7.63 20.55 10.07
C LEU A 445 -6.20 20.82 9.54
N TYR A 446 -5.24 20.93 10.47
CA TYR A 446 -3.82 21.20 10.21
C TYR A 446 -3.49 22.57 9.58
N ASP A 447 -4.45 23.51 9.53
CA ASP A 447 -4.17 24.89 9.11
C ASP A 447 -3.65 25.69 10.31
N GLU A 448 -2.34 25.97 10.31
CA GLU A 448 -1.67 26.70 11.39
C GLU A 448 -2.08 28.19 11.49
N ASN A 449 -2.71 28.75 10.43
CA ASN A 449 -3.19 30.11 10.43
C ASN A 449 -4.47 30.28 11.27
N ILE A 450 -5.20 29.19 11.54
CA ILE A 450 -6.40 29.22 12.36
C ILE A 450 -6.00 29.19 13.84
N THR A 451 -6.22 30.31 14.53
CA THR A 451 -5.88 30.48 15.95
C THR A 451 -6.82 29.70 16.87
N ASP A 452 -6.39 29.46 18.11
CA ASP A 452 -7.24 28.83 19.14
C ASP A 452 -8.50 29.64 19.43
N GLU A 453 -8.41 30.97 19.33
CA GLU A 453 -9.57 31.86 19.50
C GLU A 453 -10.59 31.64 18.37
N GLN A 454 -10.15 31.50 17.12
CA GLN A 454 -11.03 31.20 15.99
C GLN A 454 -11.68 29.83 16.12
N VAL A 455 -10.93 28.82 16.59
CA VAL A 455 -11.47 27.48 16.88
C VAL A 455 -12.58 27.56 17.93
N ARG A 456 -12.36 28.30 19.04
CA ARG A 456 -13.36 28.46 20.10
C ARG A 456 -14.60 29.22 19.60
N LYS A 457 -14.42 30.32 18.88
CA LYS A 457 -15.52 31.08 18.27
C LYS A 457 -16.33 30.25 17.31
N ALA A 458 -15.67 29.45 16.48
CA ALA A 458 -16.35 28.55 15.55
C ALA A 458 -17.18 27.49 16.28
N ALA A 459 -16.62 26.88 17.31
CA ALA A 459 -17.32 25.87 18.11
C ALA A 459 -18.49 26.46 18.91
N GLU A 460 -18.34 27.67 19.48
CA GLU A 460 -19.41 28.37 20.15
C GLU A 460 -20.56 28.74 19.21
N TYR A 461 -20.23 29.25 18.03
CA TYR A 461 -21.23 29.68 17.05
C TYR A 461 -22.14 28.53 16.58
N VAL A 462 -21.61 27.30 16.49
CA VAL A 462 -22.38 26.11 16.10
C VAL A 462 -22.85 25.29 17.31
N ASN A 463 -22.83 25.84 18.51
CA ASN A 463 -23.25 25.19 19.76
C ASN A 463 -22.40 23.94 20.15
N ALA A 464 -21.23 23.74 19.56
CA ALA A 464 -20.33 22.62 19.86
C ALA A 464 -19.61 22.82 21.22
N SER A 465 -19.38 24.06 21.65
CA SER A 465 -18.71 24.38 22.92
C SER A 465 -19.37 23.70 24.11
N HIS A 466 -20.72 23.60 24.12
CA HIS A 466 -21.46 22.98 25.22
C HIS A 466 -21.03 21.56 25.58
N PHE A 467 -20.80 20.72 24.61
CA PHE A 467 -20.33 19.35 24.88
C PHE A 467 -18.80 19.29 25.04
N ILE A 468 -18.04 20.12 24.29
CA ILE A 468 -16.58 20.16 24.39
C ILE A 468 -16.11 20.53 25.78
N GLU A 469 -16.73 21.55 26.42
CA GLU A 469 -16.36 22.04 27.73
C GLU A 469 -16.71 21.07 28.88
N ARG A 470 -17.62 20.12 28.64
CA ARG A 470 -17.92 19.02 29.58
C ARG A 470 -16.90 17.90 29.56
N LEU A 471 -16.04 17.85 28.54
CA LEU A 471 -15.00 16.82 28.42
C LEU A 471 -13.82 17.16 29.35
N PRO A 472 -13.14 16.16 29.93
CA PRO A 472 -12.06 16.36 30.89
C PRO A 472 -10.93 17.27 30.41
N LYS A 473 -10.61 17.25 29.12
CA LYS A 473 -9.55 18.08 28.51
C LYS A 473 -10.08 19.15 27.55
N GLY A 474 -11.39 19.30 27.42
CA GLY A 474 -12.01 20.31 26.58
C GLY A 474 -11.56 20.20 25.12
N TYR A 475 -11.01 21.26 24.54
CA TYR A 475 -10.53 21.29 23.15
C TYR A 475 -9.31 20.41 22.89
N ASP A 476 -8.55 20.04 23.94
CA ASP A 476 -7.42 19.12 23.86
C ASP A 476 -7.82 17.65 24.09
N GLU A 477 -9.14 17.38 24.21
CA GLU A 477 -9.62 16.00 24.34
C GLU A 477 -9.19 15.15 23.16
N PRO A 478 -8.61 13.95 23.40
CA PRO A 478 -8.16 13.08 22.34
C PRO A 478 -9.33 12.47 21.56
N VAL A 479 -9.26 12.60 20.25
CA VAL A 479 -10.19 12.00 19.29
C VAL A 479 -9.64 10.64 18.88
N SER A 480 -10.41 9.57 19.15
CA SER A 480 -10.09 8.21 18.67
C SER A 480 -10.32 8.07 17.16
N GLU A 481 -9.89 6.95 16.60
CA GLU A 481 -10.08 6.66 15.17
C GLU A 481 -11.55 6.85 14.77
N ARG A 482 -11.77 7.68 13.72
CA ARG A 482 -13.10 8.08 13.20
C ARG A 482 -14.03 8.73 14.24
N GLY A 483 -13.51 9.17 15.39
CA GLY A 483 -14.33 9.77 16.44
C GLY A 483 -15.34 8.80 17.08
N ALA A 484 -14.98 7.52 17.22
CA ALA A 484 -15.87 6.46 17.72
C ALA A 484 -16.39 6.72 19.16
N THR A 485 -15.76 7.62 19.91
CA THR A 485 -16.17 8.03 21.26
C THR A 485 -17.27 9.09 21.28
N PHE A 486 -17.52 9.75 20.15
CA PHE A 486 -18.53 10.80 20.02
C PHE A 486 -19.83 10.29 19.40
N SER A 487 -20.96 10.85 19.82
CA SER A 487 -22.25 10.61 19.17
C SER A 487 -22.26 11.11 17.71
N ALA A 488 -23.22 10.68 16.92
CA ALA A 488 -23.36 11.15 15.53
C ALA A 488 -23.56 12.68 15.47
N GLY A 489 -24.37 13.24 16.37
CA GLY A 489 -24.60 14.68 16.46
C GLY A 489 -23.38 15.48 16.88
N GLU A 490 -22.61 15.02 17.87
CA GLU A 490 -21.37 15.67 18.30
C GLU A 490 -20.34 15.70 17.16
N ARG A 491 -20.17 14.58 16.43
CA ARG A 491 -19.30 14.57 15.25
C ARG A 491 -19.76 15.58 14.19
N GLN A 492 -21.06 15.73 14.02
CA GLN A 492 -21.61 16.67 13.05
C GLN A 492 -21.37 18.14 13.47
N LEU A 493 -21.58 18.47 14.75
CA LEU A 493 -21.26 19.80 15.29
C LEU A 493 -19.76 20.12 15.14
N LEU A 494 -18.86 19.13 15.35
CA LEU A 494 -17.43 19.30 15.08
C LEU A 494 -17.14 19.56 13.60
N SER A 495 -17.85 18.89 12.68
CA SER A 495 -17.73 19.15 11.25
C SER A 495 -18.20 20.57 10.88
N PHE A 496 -19.25 21.06 11.51
CA PHE A 496 -19.72 22.43 11.33
C PHE A 496 -18.73 23.46 11.87
N ALA A 497 -18.17 23.22 13.07
CA ALA A 497 -17.12 24.06 13.62
C ALA A 497 -15.87 24.11 12.71
N ARG A 498 -15.45 22.95 12.15
CA ARG A 498 -14.40 22.87 11.14
C ARG A 498 -14.70 23.74 9.93
N THR A 499 -15.88 23.58 9.34
CA THR A 499 -16.29 24.34 8.16
C THR A 499 -16.33 25.85 8.45
N LEU A 500 -16.86 26.26 9.62
CA LEU A 500 -16.93 27.67 9.99
C LEU A 500 -15.55 28.28 10.26
N ALA A 501 -14.63 27.52 10.86
CA ALA A 501 -13.27 27.99 11.14
C ALA A 501 -12.49 28.36 9.88
N HIS A 502 -12.81 27.74 8.74
CA HIS A 502 -12.23 28.02 7.42
C HIS A 502 -12.97 29.12 6.63
N ASP A 503 -14.10 29.64 7.13
CA ASP A 503 -14.92 30.73 6.57
C ASP A 503 -15.16 30.68 5.05
N PRO A 504 -15.71 29.60 4.51
CA PRO A 504 -15.94 29.45 3.08
C PRO A 504 -17.07 30.35 2.58
N SER A 505 -17.01 30.82 1.31
CA SER A 505 -18.06 31.59 0.66
C SER A 505 -19.22 30.71 0.15
N ILE A 506 -18.93 29.45 -0.14
CA ILE A 506 -19.87 28.45 -0.67
C ILE A 506 -19.97 27.29 0.31
N LEU A 507 -21.19 26.89 0.65
CA LEU A 507 -21.46 25.70 1.45
C LEU A 507 -22.10 24.61 0.58
N VAL A 508 -21.55 23.40 0.66
CA VAL A 508 -22.05 22.22 -0.03
C VAL A 508 -22.37 21.16 1.02
N MET A 509 -23.63 20.76 1.10
CA MET A 509 -24.10 19.84 2.13
C MET A 509 -24.76 18.61 1.49
N ASP A 510 -24.28 17.43 1.85
CA ASP A 510 -24.90 16.16 1.49
C ASP A 510 -25.51 15.57 2.77
N GLU A 511 -26.81 15.52 2.84
CA GLU A 511 -27.70 15.04 3.89
C GLU A 511 -27.09 14.89 5.30
N ALA A 512 -27.38 15.84 6.19
CA ALA A 512 -26.65 16.03 7.44
C ALA A 512 -27.24 15.36 8.70
N THR A 513 -28.38 14.63 8.66
CA THR A 513 -29.14 14.38 9.91
C THR A 513 -29.83 13.01 10.03
N ALA A 514 -29.27 11.91 9.56
CA ALA A 514 -29.82 10.57 9.79
C ALA A 514 -29.43 10.03 11.21
N ASN A 515 -30.40 9.50 11.96
CA ASN A 515 -30.22 8.81 13.26
C ASN A 515 -29.67 9.67 14.42
N ILE A 516 -30.18 10.88 14.61
CA ILE A 516 -29.83 11.77 15.72
C ILE A 516 -31.03 11.91 16.64
N ASP A 517 -30.78 12.01 17.96
CA ASP A 517 -31.80 12.29 18.96
C ASP A 517 -32.39 13.68 18.79
N THR A 518 -33.65 13.87 19.20
CA THR A 518 -34.44 15.09 18.95
C THR A 518 -33.82 16.34 19.54
N GLU A 519 -33.17 16.27 20.71
CA GLU A 519 -32.53 17.43 21.36
C GLU A 519 -31.31 17.90 20.54
N THR A 520 -30.44 16.96 20.16
CA THR A 520 -29.26 17.26 19.34
C THR A 520 -29.67 17.71 17.94
N GLU A 521 -30.78 17.21 17.39
CA GLU A 521 -31.30 17.63 16.09
C GLU A 521 -31.67 19.13 16.07
N LEU A 522 -32.30 19.66 17.13
CA LEU A 522 -32.61 21.09 17.26
C LEU A 522 -31.32 21.94 17.26
N LEU A 523 -30.30 21.52 17.99
CA LEU A 523 -29.01 22.21 18.04
C LEU A 523 -28.32 22.19 16.65
N ILE A 524 -28.40 21.10 15.93
CA ILE A 524 -27.87 20.97 14.58
C ILE A 524 -28.61 21.87 13.60
N GLN A 525 -29.94 21.94 13.67
CA GLN A 525 -30.73 22.83 12.80
C GLN A 525 -30.40 24.29 13.07
N GLU A 526 -30.31 24.71 14.32
CA GLU A 526 -29.90 26.06 14.68
C GLU A 526 -28.49 26.40 14.19
N ALA A 527 -27.56 25.46 14.33
CA ALA A 527 -26.19 25.59 13.83
C ALA A 527 -26.15 25.72 12.29
N LEU A 528 -26.97 24.93 11.57
CA LEU A 528 -27.11 24.98 10.11
C LEU A 528 -27.63 26.34 9.65
N ASP A 529 -28.70 26.85 10.27
CA ASP A 529 -29.27 28.16 9.92
C ASP A 529 -28.26 29.29 10.12
N LYS A 530 -27.49 29.24 11.20
CA LYS A 530 -26.39 30.17 11.46
C LYS A 530 -25.30 30.07 10.39
N LEU A 531 -24.89 28.84 10.03
CA LEU A 531 -23.86 28.58 9.03
C LEU A 531 -24.24 29.07 7.63
N MET A 532 -25.49 28.88 7.21
CA MET A 532 -25.99 29.27 5.89
C MET A 532 -26.10 30.78 5.71
N LYS A 533 -26.15 31.55 6.78
CA LYS A 533 -26.39 32.99 6.73
C LYS A 533 -25.25 33.72 6.01
N GLY A 534 -25.60 34.40 4.91
CA GLY A 534 -24.64 35.19 4.12
C GLY A 534 -23.73 34.38 3.19
N ARG A 535 -23.95 33.08 3.05
CA ARG A 535 -23.17 32.18 2.17
C ARG A 535 -24.05 31.56 1.11
N THR A 536 -23.48 31.35 -0.08
CA THR A 536 -24.14 30.56 -1.13
C THR A 536 -24.22 29.11 -0.68
N THR A 537 -25.42 28.55 -0.58
CA THR A 537 -25.62 27.23 0.01
C THR A 537 -26.28 26.29 -0.99
N ILE A 538 -25.68 25.12 -1.16
CA ILE A 538 -26.18 24.02 -1.99
C ILE A 538 -26.36 22.81 -1.08
N MET A 539 -27.58 22.28 -1.06
CA MET A 539 -27.90 21.15 -0.21
C MET A 539 -28.58 20.03 -1.00
N VAL A 540 -28.17 18.80 -0.75
CA VAL A 540 -28.94 17.61 -1.09
C VAL A 540 -29.76 17.26 0.12
N ALA A 541 -31.05 17.51 0.06
CA ALA A 541 -31.91 17.35 1.22
C ALA A 541 -32.83 16.13 1.05
N HIS A 542 -32.89 15.34 2.14
CA HIS A 542 -33.85 14.26 2.30
C HIS A 542 -34.88 14.56 3.40
N ARG A 543 -34.75 15.70 4.12
CA ARG A 543 -35.71 16.14 5.14
C ARG A 543 -36.51 17.36 4.69
N LEU A 544 -37.79 17.27 4.90
CA LEU A 544 -38.76 18.34 4.57
C LEU A 544 -38.45 19.67 5.23
N SER A 545 -38.04 19.67 6.52
CA SER A 545 -37.74 20.89 7.26
C SER A 545 -36.62 21.71 6.61
N THR A 546 -35.60 21.04 6.08
CA THR A 546 -34.49 21.71 5.40
C THR A 546 -34.86 22.23 4.02
N ILE A 547 -35.72 21.49 3.29
CA ILE A 547 -36.17 21.85 1.91
C ILE A 547 -37.09 23.07 1.92
N GLN A 548 -38.00 23.19 2.89
CA GLN A 548 -39.00 24.24 2.96
C GLN A 548 -38.41 25.64 3.09
N HIS A 549 -37.22 25.78 3.66
CA HIS A 549 -36.52 27.05 3.87
C HIS A 549 -35.55 27.43 2.75
N ALA A 550 -35.46 26.63 1.68
CA ALA A 550 -34.63 26.93 0.52
C ALA A 550 -35.28 28.03 -0.35
N ASP A 551 -34.46 28.98 -0.84
CA ASP A 551 -34.91 30.04 -1.74
C ASP A 551 -35.31 29.47 -3.12
N CYS A 552 -34.67 28.34 -3.52
CA CYS A 552 -35.00 27.63 -4.75
C CYS A 552 -34.81 26.12 -4.55
N ILE A 553 -35.76 25.34 -5.00
CA ILE A 553 -35.73 23.89 -5.04
C ILE A 553 -35.59 23.44 -6.48
N MET A 554 -34.61 22.57 -6.76
CA MET A 554 -34.37 21.96 -8.07
C MET A 554 -34.68 20.46 -8.00
N VAL A 555 -35.68 20.02 -8.73
CA VAL A 555 -36.12 18.62 -8.75
C VAL A 555 -35.41 17.88 -9.85
N MET A 556 -34.59 16.92 -9.43
CA MET A 556 -33.81 16.05 -10.31
C MET A 556 -34.52 14.74 -10.62
N HIS A 557 -34.58 14.39 -11.89
CA HIS A 557 -35.06 13.08 -12.32
C HIS A 557 -34.25 12.57 -13.53
N LYS A 558 -33.66 11.38 -13.39
CA LYS A 558 -32.85 10.72 -14.45
C LYS A 558 -31.78 11.65 -15.05
N GLY A 559 -31.05 12.34 -14.19
CA GLY A 559 -29.93 13.19 -14.57
C GLY A 559 -30.31 14.55 -15.18
N LYS A 560 -31.53 14.97 -15.07
CA LYS A 560 -32.03 16.29 -15.59
C LYS A 560 -32.78 17.03 -14.50
N ILE A 561 -32.74 18.37 -14.52
CA ILE A 561 -33.61 19.20 -13.72
C ILE A 561 -34.99 19.24 -14.43
N ARG A 562 -36.05 18.85 -13.74
CA ARG A 562 -37.41 18.77 -14.27
C ARG A 562 -38.31 19.88 -13.78
N GLU A 563 -38.14 20.29 -12.54
CA GLU A 563 -38.92 21.33 -11.90
C GLU A 563 -37.98 22.26 -11.13
N ARG A 564 -38.31 23.53 -11.08
CA ARG A 564 -37.58 24.55 -10.36
C ARG A 564 -38.57 25.57 -9.79
N GLY A 565 -38.41 25.94 -8.53
CA GLY A 565 -39.25 26.95 -7.89
C GLY A 565 -39.11 26.92 -6.37
N THR A 566 -39.91 27.74 -5.69
CA THR A 566 -40.05 27.70 -4.24
C THR A 566 -40.89 26.50 -3.79
N HIS A 567 -40.91 26.21 -2.53
CA HIS A 567 -41.73 25.14 -1.94
C HIS A 567 -43.21 25.26 -2.32
N GLN A 568 -43.78 26.49 -2.20
CA GLN A 568 -45.19 26.74 -2.47
C GLN A 568 -45.52 26.63 -3.97
N GLU A 569 -44.67 27.16 -4.84
CA GLU A 569 -44.83 27.06 -6.30
C GLU A 569 -44.81 25.60 -6.77
N LEU A 570 -43.88 24.80 -6.27
CA LEU A 570 -43.77 23.40 -6.66
C LEU A 570 -44.90 22.52 -6.12
N LEU A 571 -45.46 22.83 -4.96
CA LEU A 571 -46.68 22.17 -4.49
C LEU A 571 -47.88 22.48 -5.35
N ALA A 572 -47.99 23.73 -5.83
CA ALA A 572 -49.08 24.17 -6.71
C ALA A 572 -49.00 23.56 -8.12
N LEU A 573 -47.77 23.20 -8.59
CA LEU A 573 -47.56 22.57 -9.91
C LEU A 573 -48.07 21.13 -10.00
N ASP A 574 -48.38 20.47 -8.86
CA ASP A 574 -48.85 19.07 -8.78
C ASP A 574 -47.93 18.06 -9.52
N GLY A 575 -46.64 18.35 -9.49
CA GLY A 575 -45.60 17.63 -10.23
C GLY A 575 -44.88 16.54 -9.46
N ILE A 576 -43.61 16.33 -9.83
CA ILE A 576 -42.72 15.33 -9.19
C ILE A 576 -42.44 15.72 -7.73
N TYR A 577 -42.26 17.03 -7.46
CA TYR A 577 -42.01 17.53 -6.13
C TYR A 577 -43.12 17.18 -5.14
N LYS A 578 -44.37 17.46 -5.54
CA LYS A 578 -45.52 17.18 -4.68
C LYS A 578 -45.64 15.70 -4.34
N LYS A 579 -45.43 14.83 -5.34
CA LYS A 579 -45.42 13.37 -5.10
C LYS A 579 -44.34 12.95 -4.12
N LEU A 580 -43.11 13.48 -4.23
CA LEU A 580 -42.02 13.23 -3.28
C LEU A 580 -42.35 13.74 -1.88
N TYR A 581 -42.99 14.91 -1.80
CA TYR A 581 -43.44 15.54 -0.56
C TYR A 581 -44.52 14.71 0.15
N GLU A 582 -45.54 14.23 -0.57
CA GLU A 582 -46.62 13.40 -0.05
C GLU A 582 -46.11 12.04 0.44
N LEU A 583 -45.18 11.44 -0.28
CA LEU A 583 -44.52 10.17 0.13
C LEU A 583 -43.70 10.31 1.44
N GLN A 584 -43.16 11.49 1.72
CA GLN A 584 -42.41 11.75 2.96
C GLN A 584 -43.34 12.04 4.14
N ILE A 585 -44.49 12.67 3.94
CA ILE A 585 -45.43 12.98 5.00
C ILE A 585 -46.30 11.77 5.37
N HIS A 586 -46.67 10.97 4.36
CA HIS A 586 -47.58 9.82 4.53
C HIS A 586 -46.89 8.51 4.05
N PRO A 587 -45.90 7.99 4.77
CA PRO A 587 -45.22 6.75 4.37
C PRO A 587 -46.12 5.50 4.37
N GLU A 588 -47.34 5.57 4.94
CA GLU A 588 -48.22 4.41 5.12
C GLU A 588 -49.29 4.22 4.02
N THR A 589 -49.40 5.09 2.99
CA THR A 589 -50.49 5.04 2.01
C THR A 589 -50.17 4.35 0.69
N THR A 590 -49.04 3.69 0.57
CA THR A 590 -48.68 2.89 -0.63
C THR A 590 -48.28 1.46 -0.23
N SER A 591 -49.26 0.67 0.15
CA SER A 591 -49.21 -0.80 0.15
C SER A 591 -49.99 -1.38 -1.03
#